data_a062816042fc7825bd37538dc88e7d0b
#
_entry.id   a062816042fc7825bd37538dc88e7d0b
#
_cell.length_a   1.000
_cell.length_b   1.000
_cell.length_c   1.000
_cell.angle_alpha   90.00
_cell.angle_beta   90.00
_cell.angle_gamma   90.00
#
_symmetry.space_group_name_H-M   'P 1'
#
loop_
_entity.id
_entity.type
_entity.pdbx_description
1 polymer ?
#
loop_
_entity_poly.entity_id
_entity_poly.type
_entity_poly.pdbx_seq_one_letter_code
_entity_poly.pdbx_strand_id
1 'polypeptide(L)' 'MTKKTDNEFIKTLRFHGISKRQLGSKLNISQPTIKSYCENPQQFRLDQLRTIGRLTDLDMNTLDEIIPAENESNN' A
#
# COMPACT_ATOMS: atom_id res chain seq x y z
N MET A 1 2.01 -15.82 18.72
CA MET A 1 1.95 -15.41 18.40
C MET A 1 2.23 -14.45 17.90
N THR A 2 2.50 -14.41 17.22
CA THR A 2 2.79 -13.44 16.67
C THR A 2 1.85 -12.82 15.94
N LYS A 3 1.56 -11.69 16.11
CA LYS A 3 0.69 -11.10 15.41
C LYS A 3 1.31 -10.49 14.30
N LYS A 4 0.75 -10.41 13.21
CA LYS A 4 1.24 -9.75 12.14
C LYS A 4 1.42 -8.36 12.40
N THR A 5 2.53 -7.82 12.18
CA THR A 5 2.82 -6.42 12.33
C THR A 5 2.48 -5.71 11.07
N ASP A 6 1.89 -4.54 11.14
CA ASP A 6 1.60 -3.74 9.96
C ASP A 6 2.91 -3.37 9.28
N ASN A 7 2.95 -3.44 7.97
CA ASN A 7 4.13 -3.02 7.24
C ASN A 7 4.13 -1.49 7.12
N GLU A 8 5.19 -0.96 6.55
CA GLU A 8 5.33 0.50 6.43
C GLU A 8 4.21 1.13 5.61
N PHE A 9 3.76 0.42 4.61
CA PHE A 9 2.70 0.94 3.77
C PHE A 9 1.41 1.11 4.58
N ILE A 10 1.06 0.10 5.36
CA ILE A 10 -0.16 0.16 6.16
C ILE A 10 -0.04 1.24 7.23
N LYS A 11 1.14 1.36 7.83
CA LYS A 11 1.37 2.41 8.83
C LYS A 11 1.20 3.78 8.21
N THR A 12 1.67 3.95 6.99
CA THR A 12 1.55 5.22 6.29
C THR A 12 0.11 5.56 6.01
N LEU A 13 -0.67 4.59 5.56
CA LEU A 13 -2.10 4.83 5.33
C LEU A 13 -2.79 5.24 6.62
N ARG A 14 -2.46 4.55 7.70
CA ARG A 14 -3.06 4.84 8.99
C ARG A 14 -2.69 6.24 9.47
N PHE A 15 -1.45 6.61 9.25
CA PHE A 15 -0.99 7.94 9.63
C PHE A 15 -1.79 9.03 8.90
N HIS A 16 -2.16 8.77 7.66
CA HIS A 16 -2.93 9.73 6.88
C HIS A 16 -4.43 9.56 7.03
N GLY A 17 -4.86 8.66 7.90
CA GLY A 17 -6.29 8.48 8.16
C GLY A 17 -7.03 7.77 7.04
N ILE A 18 -6.33 6.98 6.25
CA ILE A 18 -6.95 6.28 5.13
C ILE A 18 -7.12 4.81 5.49
N SER A 19 -8.36 4.33 5.47
CA SER A 19 -8.63 2.93 5.75
C SER A 19 -8.46 2.11 4.47
N LYS A 20 -8.30 0.80 4.65
CA LYS A 20 -8.20 -0.09 3.50
C LYS A 20 -9.47 -0.02 2.66
N ARG A 21 -10.62 0.11 3.32
CA ARG A 21 -11.88 0.23 2.61
C ARG A 21 -11.90 1.48 1.74
N GLN A 22 -11.46 2.59 2.28
CA GLN A 22 -11.42 3.83 1.52
C GLN A 22 -10.47 3.71 0.35
N LEU A 23 -9.32 3.11 0.58
CA LEU A 23 -8.35 2.94 -0.48
C LEU A 23 -8.90 2.05 -1.59
N GLY A 24 -9.55 0.95 -1.22
CA GLY A 24 -10.14 0.07 -2.21
C GLY A 24 -11.19 0.78 -3.04
N SER A 25 -11.98 1.61 -2.38
CA SER A 25 -13.01 2.37 -3.10
C SER A 25 -12.39 3.36 -4.08
N LYS A 26 -11.32 4.05 -3.64
CA LYS A 26 -10.66 5.02 -4.51
C LYS A 26 -9.97 4.35 -5.69
N LEU A 27 -9.47 3.15 -5.49
CA LEU A 27 -8.77 2.42 -6.56
C LEU A 27 -9.71 1.50 -7.33
N ASN A 28 -10.96 1.44 -6.91
CA ASN A 28 -11.94 0.58 -7.57
C ASN A 28 -11.52 -0.88 -7.47
N ILE A 29 -11.08 -1.29 -6.30
CA ILE A 29 -10.63 -2.64 -6.02
C ILE A 29 -11.50 -3.23 -4.92
N SER A 30 -11.87 -4.50 -5.06
CA SER A 30 -12.72 -5.15 -4.06
C SER A 30 -12.00 -5.24 -2.72
N GLN A 31 -12.77 -5.38 -1.65
CA GLN A 31 -12.20 -5.41 -0.31
C GLN A 31 -11.22 -6.55 -0.08
N PRO A 32 -11.52 -7.78 -0.48
CA PRO A 32 -10.55 -8.85 -0.30
C PRO A 32 -9.24 -8.59 -1.04
N THR A 33 -9.36 -8.01 -2.23
CA THR A 33 -8.18 -7.74 -3.04
C THR A 33 -7.36 -6.61 -2.47
N ILE A 34 -8.00 -5.54 -2.01
CA ILE A 34 -7.25 -4.42 -1.47
C ILE A 34 -6.54 -4.83 -0.17
N LYS A 35 -7.15 -5.71 0.60
CA LYS A 35 -6.54 -6.19 1.81
C LYS A 35 -5.25 -6.94 1.48
N SER A 36 -5.29 -7.78 0.45
CA SER A 36 -4.12 -8.50 0.01
C SER A 36 -3.03 -7.56 -0.50
N TYR A 37 -3.42 -6.55 -1.25
CA TYR A 37 -2.46 -5.59 -1.79
C TYR A 37 -1.82 -4.76 -0.68
N CYS A 38 -2.56 -4.41 0.34
CA CYS A 38 -1.98 -3.66 1.45
C CYS A 38 -0.93 -4.48 2.19
N GLU A 39 -1.13 -5.79 2.25
CA GLU A 39 -0.15 -6.65 2.89
C GLU A 39 1.06 -6.89 1.99
N ASN A 40 0.85 -6.78 0.68
CA ASN A 40 1.92 -6.97 -0.29
C ASN A 40 1.89 -5.82 -1.29
N PRO A 41 2.28 -4.63 -0.87
CA PRO A 41 2.09 -3.44 -1.71
C PRO A 41 2.87 -3.45 -3.01
N GLN A 42 3.83 -4.34 -3.15
CA GLN A 42 4.53 -4.46 -4.42
C GLN A 42 3.61 -4.98 -5.53
N GLN A 43 2.41 -5.43 -5.17
CA GLN A 43 1.45 -5.88 -6.17
C GLN A 43 0.70 -4.74 -6.83
N PHE A 44 0.77 -3.54 -6.26
CA PHE A 44 0.08 -2.39 -6.85
C PHE A 44 0.71 -2.04 -8.19
N ARG A 45 -0.14 -1.61 -9.12
CA ARG A 45 0.32 -1.16 -10.42
C ARG A 45 0.74 0.29 -10.33
N LEU A 46 1.50 0.74 -11.31
CA LEU A 46 2.03 2.09 -11.28
C LEU A 46 0.93 3.14 -11.20
N ASP A 47 -0.14 2.96 -11.99
CA ASP A 47 -1.21 3.94 -11.96
C ASP A 47 -1.92 3.95 -10.62
N GLN A 48 -2.00 2.79 -9.95
CA GLN A 48 -2.58 2.72 -8.62
C GLN A 48 -1.69 3.42 -7.61
N LEU A 49 -0.39 3.26 -7.74
CA LEU A 49 0.55 3.92 -6.84
C LEU A 49 0.48 5.43 -7.00
N ARG A 50 0.25 5.91 -8.21
CA ARG A 50 0.10 7.35 -8.42
C ARG A 50 -1.13 7.88 -7.70
N THR A 51 -2.21 7.12 -7.74
CA THR A 51 -3.42 7.51 -7.03
C THR A 51 -3.16 7.52 -5.52
N ILE A 52 -2.46 6.51 -5.03
CA ILE A 52 -2.11 6.45 -3.62
C ILE A 52 -1.26 7.66 -3.24
N GLY A 53 -0.34 8.03 -4.10
CA GLY A 53 0.49 9.19 -3.85
C GLY A 53 -0.32 10.46 -3.70
N ARG A 54 -1.34 10.62 -4.52
CA ARG A 54 -2.21 11.79 -4.41
C ARG A 54 -3.00 11.77 -3.12
N LEU A 55 -3.48 10.60 -2.72
CA LEU A 55 -4.29 10.49 -1.52
C LEU A 55 -3.46 10.74 -0.26
N THR A 56 -2.19 10.38 -0.28
CA THR A 56 -1.33 10.52 0.87
C THR A 56 -0.38 11.71 0.77
N ASP A 57 -0.43 12.40 -0.36
CA ASP A 57 0.46 13.54 -0.63
C ASP A 57 1.92 13.13 -0.55
N LEU A 58 2.22 11.94 -1.03
CA LEU A 58 3.57 11.44 -1.08
C LEU A 58 4.02 11.32 -2.53
N ASP A 59 5.30 11.52 -2.77
CA ASP A 59 5.81 11.35 -4.12
C ASP A 59 6.19 9.89 -4.35
N MET A 60 6.55 9.57 -5.57
CA MET A 60 6.85 8.19 -5.92
C MET A 60 8.11 7.69 -5.24
N ASN A 61 9.06 8.57 -4.99
CA ASN A 61 10.28 8.15 -4.31
C ASN A 61 9.99 7.69 -2.90
N THR A 62 9.12 8.43 -2.21
CA THR A 62 8.75 8.06 -0.86
C THR A 62 7.98 6.75 -0.85
N LEU A 63 7.08 6.58 -1.83
CA LEU A 63 6.33 5.33 -1.93
C LEU A 63 7.26 4.16 -2.17
N ASP A 64 8.28 4.36 -3.00
CA ASP A 64 9.24 3.31 -3.24
C ASP A 64 9.96 2.89 -1.98
N GLU A 65 10.21 3.83 -1.09
CA GLU A 65 10.90 3.50 0.14
C GLU A 65 10.07 2.67 1.09
N ILE A 66 8.75 2.84 1.06
CA ILE A 66 7.90 2.12 1.99
C ILE A 66 7.34 0.84 1.37
N ILE A 67 7.54 0.64 0.08
CA ILE A 67 7.06 -0.56 -0.61
C ILE A 67 8.26 -1.41 -0.95
N PRO A 68 8.38 -2.60 -0.37
CA PRO A 68 9.57 -3.42 -0.64
C PRO A 68 9.63 -3.84 -2.09
N ALA A 69 10.82 -3.89 -2.61
CA ALA A 69 11.02 -4.34 -3.98
C ALA A 69 10.83 -5.84 -4.02
N GLU A 70 10.07 -6.28 -5.00
CA GLU A 70 9.76 -7.67 -5.07
C GLU A 70 10.98 -8.51 -5.35
N ASN A 71 11.84 -8.06 -6.22
CA ASN A 71 12.99 -8.85 -6.57
C ASN A 71 14.00 -8.95 -5.46
N GLU A 72 13.94 -8.08 -4.48
CA GLU A 72 14.83 -8.22 -3.37
C GLU A 72 14.51 -9.41 -2.51
N SER A 73 13.25 -9.73 -2.44
CA SER A 73 12.86 -10.84 -1.59
C SER A 73 13.21 -12.17 -2.23
N ASN A 74 13.57 -12.16 -3.47
CA ASN A 74 13.93 -13.37 -4.11
C ASN A 74 15.31 -13.76 -3.96
N ASN A 75 16.13 -12.96 -3.47
CA ASN A 75 17.54 -13.31 -3.42
C ASN A 75 17.97 -13.87 -2.16
#